data_29efcf3cdc5674d1e72b82a2d659738c
#
_entry.id   29efcf3cdc5674d1e72b82a2d659738c
#
_cell.length_a   1.000
_cell.length_b   1.000
_cell.length_c   1.000
_cell.angle_alpha   90.00
_cell.angle_beta   90.00
_cell.angle_gamma   90.00
#
_symmetry.space_group_name_H-M   'P 1'
#
loop_
_entity.id
_entity.type
_entity.pdbx_description
1 polymer ?
#
loop_
_entity_poly.entity_id
_entity_poly.type
_entity_poly.pdbx_seq_one_letter_code
_entity_poly.pdbx_strand_id
1 'polypeptide(L)'
;MPSYMRLCYGKGLRNLLIFFTPEPASFEQLILVHSPTYVRQFLSLTLPQREAIRIGFQQSEQLVRREVSLVGGTLQGAQYALENGCAFNIAGGTHHAFSNRG
;
A
#
# COMPACT_ATOMS: atom_id res chain seq x y z
N MET A 1 1.74 -12.14 3.89
CA MET A 1 2.98 -11.69 4.56
C MET A 1 2.78 -10.29 5.09
N PRO A 2 3.19 -10.00 6.31
CA PRO A 2 3.17 -8.64 6.79
C PRO A 2 4.15 -7.79 5.96
N SER A 3 3.73 -6.60 5.58
CA SER A 3 4.61 -5.62 4.97
C SER A 3 5.38 -4.91 6.10
N TYR A 4 6.69 -4.88 6.00
CA TYR A 4 7.54 -4.20 6.96
C TYR A 4 8.07 -2.92 6.37
N MET A 5 8.10 -1.88 7.18
CA MET A 5 8.78 -0.65 6.85
C MET A 5 10.14 -0.58 7.53
N ARG A 6 11.11 -0.12 6.78
CA ARG A 6 12.45 0.15 7.30
C ARG A 6 12.59 1.66 7.46
N LEU A 7 12.93 2.09 8.65
CA LEU A 7 13.21 3.49 8.94
C LEU A 7 14.71 3.73 8.90
N CYS A 8 15.10 4.79 8.20
CA CYS A 8 16.46 5.28 8.25
C CYS A 8 16.50 6.51 9.15
N TYR A 9 17.27 6.42 10.22
CA TYR A 9 17.58 7.59 11.03
C TYR A 9 18.83 8.29 10.48
N GLY A 10 18.79 9.62 10.49
CA GLY A 10 19.87 10.42 9.95
C GLY A 10 21.20 10.30 10.69
N LYS A 11 22.15 11.12 10.30
CA LYS A 11 23.54 11.12 10.78
C LYS A 11 23.66 10.98 12.30
N GLY A 12 24.18 9.88 12.78
CA GLY A 12 24.47 9.63 14.19
C GLY A 12 23.82 8.40 14.78
N LEU A 13 22.77 7.86 14.16
CA LEU A 13 22.16 6.62 14.61
C LEU A 13 22.57 5.48 13.69
N ARG A 14 23.86 5.19 13.74
CA ARG A 14 24.47 4.12 12.96
C ARG A 14 23.78 2.80 13.25
N ASN A 15 23.25 2.17 12.22
CA ASN A 15 22.72 0.81 12.23
C ASN A 15 21.43 0.57 13.01
N LEU A 16 20.70 1.62 13.42
CA LEU A 16 19.40 1.42 14.03
C LEU A 16 18.34 1.30 12.94
N LEU A 17 18.00 0.07 12.57
CA LEU A 17 16.89 -0.21 11.68
C LEU A 17 15.67 -0.54 12.53
N ILE A 18 14.62 0.23 12.35
CA ILE A 18 13.34 -0.02 13.00
C ILE A 18 12.39 -0.58 11.96
N PHE A 19 11.84 -1.75 12.26
CA PHE A 19 10.83 -2.39 11.44
C PHE A 19 9.49 -2.31 12.17
N PHE A 20 8.43 -2.07 11.43
CA PHE A 20 7.09 -2.15 11.99
C PHE A 20 6.11 -2.70 10.95
N THR A 21 5.02 -3.28 11.45
CA THR A 21 3.91 -3.72 10.62
C THR A 21 2.99 -2.54 10.39
N PRO A 22 2.74 -2.15 9.13
CA PRO A 22 1.90 -0.99 8.85
C PRO A 22 0.43 -1.29 9.12
N GLU A 23 -0.32 -0.23 9.44
CA GLU A 23 -1.77 -0.28 9.43
C GLU A 23 -2.27 -0.31 7.98
N PRO A 24 -3.28 -1.12 7.66
CA PRO A 24 -3.88 -1.11 6.33
C PRO A 24 -4.44 0.28 6.00
N ALA A 25 -4.35 0.68 4.74
CA ALA A 25 -4.97 1.92 4.30
C ALA A 25 -6.49 1.84 4.47
N SER A 26 -7.09 2.94 4.91
CA SER A 26 -8.53 3.04 5.07
C SER A 26 -9.22 3.32 3.72
N PHE A 27 -10.53 3.05 3.66
CA PHE A 27 -11.33 3.40 2.49
C PHE A 27 -11.20 4.88 2.15
N GLU A 28 -11.24 5.75 3.14
CA GLU A 28 -11.12 7.21 2.99
C GLU A 28 -9.78 7.60 2.38
N GLN A 29 -8.70 6.92 2.75
CA GLN A 29 -7.39 7.15 2.17
C GLN A 29 -7.32 6.70 0.71
N LEU A 30 -7.90 5.55 0.41
CA LEU A 30 -7.88 5.00 -0.96
C LEU A 30 -8.67 5.87 -1.93
N ILE A 31 -9.79 6.44 -1.51
CA ILE A 31 -10.62 7.29 -2.39
C ILE A 31 -10.05 8.69 -2.61
N LEU A 32 -8.94 9.06 -1.97
CA LEU A 32 -8.23 10.29 -2.31
C LEU A 32 -7.66 10.23 -3.73
N VAL A 33 -7.36 9.04 -4.22
CA VAL A 33 -6.77 8.82 -5.55
C VAL A 33 -7.71 8.03 -6.45
N HIS A 34 -8.35 7.01 -5.92
CA HIS A 34 -9.22 6.11 -6.69
C HIS A 34 -10.69 6.48 -6.55
N SER A 35 -11.47 6.14 -7.58
CA SER A 35 -12.91 6.31 -7.51
C SER A 35 -13.52 5.42 -6.42
N PRO A 36 -14.53 5.89 -5.68
CA PRO A 36 -15.18 5.08 -4.65
C PRO A 36 -15.76 3.77 -5.18
N THR A 37 -16.31 3.79 -6.38
CA THR A 37 -16.88 2.59 -7.03
C THR A 37 -15.80 1.55 -7.27
N TYR A 38 -14.65 1.95 -7.83
CA TYR A 38 -13.52 1.05 -8.06
C TYR A 38 -13.01 0.45 -6.75
N VAL A 39 -12.84 1.26 -5.72
CA VAL A 39 -12.35 0.79 -4.41
C VAL A 39 -13.34 -0.21 -3.80
N ARG A 40 -14.63 0.08 -3.82
CA ARG A 40 -15.65 -0.86 -3.31
C ARG A 40 -15.63 -2.19 -4.04
N GLN A 41 -15.52 -2.16 -5.37
CA GLN A 41 -15.45 -3.37 -6.18
C GLN A 41 -14.19 -4.17 -5.87
N PHE A 42 -13.05 -3.51 -5.72
CA PHE A 42 -11.80 -4.17 -5.38
C PHE A 42 -11.88 -4.83 -4.00
N LEU A 43 -12.34 -4.10 -2.98
CA LEU A 43 -12.43 -4.59 -1.61
C LEU A 43 -13.45 -5.72 -1.45
N SER A 44 -14.53 -5.70 -2.22
CA SER A 44 -15.58 -6.73 -2.15
C SER A 44 -15.38 -7.88 -3.13
N LEU A 45 -14.28 -7.89 -3.89
CA LEU A 45 -13.98 -8.91 -4.91
C LEU A 45 -15.03 -8.97 -6.03
N THR A 46 -15.61 -7.82 -6.37
CA THR A 46 -16.64 -7.70 -7.40
C THR A 46 -16.18 -6.93 -8.64
N LEU A 47 -14.86 -6.79 -8.83
CA LEU A 47 -14.32 -6.19 -10.06
C LEU A 47 -14.79 -6.98 -11.29
N PRO A 48 -15.16 -6.27 -12.38
CA PRO A 48 -15.42 -6.95 -13.66
C PRO A 48 -14.22 -7.81 -14.08
N GLN A 49 -14.49 -8.96 -14.66
CA GLN A 49 -13.45 -9.92 -15.08
C GLN A 49 -12.38 -9.26 -15.95
N ARG A 50 -12.79 -8.36 -16.83
CA ARG A 50 -11.89 -7.60 -17.71
C ARG A 50 -10.86 -6.80 -16.89
N GLU A 51 -11.30 -6.15 -15.82
CA GLU A 51 -10.40 -5.36 -14.96
C GLU A 51 -9.50 -6.27 -14.12
N ALA A 52 -10.04 -7.38 -13.62
CA ALA A 52 -9.25 -8.36 -12.88
C ALA A 52 -8.13 -8.96 -13.74
N ILE A 53 -8.41 -9.27 -15.00
CA ILE A 53 -7.40 -9.76 -15.96
C ILE A 53 -6.34 -8.69 -16.21
N ARG A 54 -6.74 -7.44 -16.35
CA ARG A 54 -5.82 -6.33 -16.58
C ARG A 54 -4.84 -6.14 -15.42
N ILE A 55 -5.29 -6.33 -14.19
CA ILE A 55 -4.43 -6.28 -13.00
C ILE A 55 -3.41 -7.43 -13.01
N GLY A 56 -3.77 -8.58 -13.58
CA GLY A 56 -2.85 -9.70 -13.78
C GLY A 56 -2.65 -10.61 -12.56
N PHE A 57 -3.34 -10.34 -11.46
CA PHE A 57 -3.33 -11.19 -10.28
C PHE A 57 -4.71 -11.75 -10.02
N GLN A 58 -4.75 -12.98 -9.51
CA GLN A 58 -6.00 -13.58 -9.11
C GLN A 58 -6.62 -12.80 -7.96
N GLN A 59 -7.87 -12.39 -8.13
CA GLN A 59 -8.59 -11.65 -7.11
C GLN A 59 -8.93 -12.57 -5.92
N SER A 60 -8.53 -12.16 -4.72
CA SER A 60 -8.74 -12.90 -3.49
C SER A 60 -8.71 -11.96 -2.30
N GLU A 61 -9.26 -12.40 -1.17
CA GLU A 61 -9.16 -11.65 0.09
C GLU A 61 -7.70 -11.43 0.50
N GLN A 62 -6.86 -12.40 0.24
CA GLN A 62 -5.43 -12.32 0.53
C GLN A 62 -4.76 -11.22 -0.30
N LEU A 63 -5.09 -11.12 -1.57
CA LEU A 63 -4.59 -10.06 -2.44
C LEU A 63 -5.05 -8.68 -1.92
N VAL A 64 -6.32 -8.55 -1.59
CA VAL A 64 -6.87 -7.29 -1.05
C VAL A 64 -6.14 -6.87 0.22
N ARG A 65 -5.98 -7.78 1.18
CA ARG A 65 -5.25 -7.49 2.43
C ARG A 65 -3.83 -7.05 2.15
N ARG A 66 -3.15 -7.73 1.24
CA ARG A 66 -1.79 -7.40 0.86
C ARG A 66 -1.71 -6.00 0.28
N GLU A 67 -2.56 -5.69 -0.68
CA GLU A 67 -2.52 -4.39 -1.37
C GLU A 67 -2.86 -3.23 -0.44
N VAL A 68 -3.88 -3.35 0.40
CA VAL A 68 -4.21 -2.27 1.35
C VAL A 68 -3.12 -2.10 2.42
N SER A 69 -2.45 -3.17 2.80
CA SER A 69 -1.31 -3.10 3.72
C SER A 69 -0.11 -2.41 3.07
N LEU A 70 0.16 -2.67 1.79
CA LEU A 70 1.23 -2.01 1.05
C LEU A 70 1.00 -0.51 0.96
N VAL A 71 -0.21 -0.09 0.66
CA VAL A 71 -0.56 1.34 0.59
C VAL A 71 -0.44 1.97 1.97
N GLY A 72 -0.97 1.32 3.01
CA GLY A 72 -0.83 1.78 4.39
C GLY A 72 0.64 1.94 4.79
N GLY A 73 1.47 0.98 4.40
CA GLY A 73 2.91 1.03 4.62
C GLY A 73 3.57 2.23 3.95
N THR A 74 3.21 2.53 2.72
CA THR A 74 3.74 3.70 2.00
C THR A 74 3.31 5.00 2.67
N LEU A 75 2.06 5.11 3.11
CA LEU A 75 1.55 6.30 3.80
C LEU A 75 2.25 6.52 5.14
N GLN A 76 2.38 5.48 5.94
CA GLN A 76 3.10 5.57 7.22
C GLN A 76 4.59 5.88 7.01
N GLY A 77 5.20 5.28 5.99
CA GLY A 77 6.58 5.56 5.63
C GLY A 77 6.78 7.01 5.22
N ALA A 78 5.89 7.57 4.44
CA ALA A 78 5.95 8.98 4.08
C ALA A 78 5.88 9.88 5.32
N GLN A 79 5.01 9.56 6.26
CA GLN A 79 4.91 10.29 7.52
C GLN A 79 6.20 10.21 8.34
N TYR A 80 6.77 9.01 8.47
CA TYR A 80 8.04 8.83 9.15
C TYR A 80 9.20 9.56 8.45
N ALA A 81 9.22 9.53 7.13
CA ALA A 81 10.25 10.22 6.36
C ALA A 81 10.19 11.74 6.56
N LEU A 82 9.00 12.31 6.63
CA LEU A 82 8.82 13.73 6.93
C LEU A 82 9.35 14.11 8.31
N GLU A 83 9.22 13.22 9.28
CA GLU A 83 9.66 13.45 10.66
C GLU A 83 11.13 13.11 10.89
N ASN A 84 11.65 12.09 10.22
CA ASN A 84 12.94 11.46 10.52
C ASN A 84 13.92 11.43 9.34
N GLY A 85 13.53 11.86 8.16
CA GLY A 85 14.39 11.98 6.99
C GLY A 85 14.20 10.95 5.91
N CYS A 86 14.01 9.67 6.23
CA CYS A 86 13.76 8.65 5.21
C CYS A 86 13.03 7.43 5.76
N ALA A 87 12.39 6.71 4.85
CA ALA A 87 11.76 5.42 5.15
C ALA A 87 11.70 4.59 3.86
N PHE A 88 11.63 3.27 4.02
CA PHE A 88 11.50 2.35 2.89
C PHE A 88 10.34 1.40 3.13
N ASN A 89 9.53 1.17 2.10
CA ASN A 89 8.58 0.09 2.07
C ASN A 89 9.23 -1.09 1.33
N ILE A 90 9.39 -2.21 2.01
CA ILE A 90 10.07 -3.38 1.45
C ILE A 90 9.27 -3.98 0.30
N ALA A 91 7.95 -3.91 0.38
CA ALA A 91 7.06 -4.38 -0.67
C ALA A 91 6.39 -3.19 -1.35
N GLY A 92 6.67 -2.99 -2.62
CA GLY A 92 6.09 -1.92 -3.41
C GLY A 92 4.98 -2.42 -4.33
N GLY A 93 4.32 -1.48 -5.00
CA GLY A 93 3.36 -1.79 -6.05
C GLY A 93 4.05 -2.18 -7.35
N THR A 94 3.37 -2.95 -8.18
CA THR A 94 3.90 -3.44 -9.46
C THR A 94 3.29 -2.73 -10.66
N HIS A 95 2.24 -1.96 -10.48
CA HIS A 95 1.45 -1.36 -11.56
C HIS A 95 1.18 0.12 -11.29
N HIS A 96 0.80 0.82 -12.36
CA HIS A 96 0.36 2.20 -12.24
C HIS A 96 -1.01 2.26 -11.56
N ALA A 97 -1.19 3.26 -10.71
CA ALA A 97 -2.45 3.50 -10.02
C ALA A 97 -3.28 4.53 -10.79
N PHE A 98 -4.34 4.08 -11.42
CA PHE A 98 -5.31 4.95 -12.08
C PHE A 98 -6.52 5.15 -11.18
N SER A 99 -7.31 6.19 -11.47
CA SER A 99 -8.50 6.49 -10.66
C SER A 99 -9.49 5.32 -10.63
N ASN A 100 -9.74 4.68 -11.77
CA ASN A 100 -10.81 3.70 -11.94
C ASN A 100 -10.33 2.34 -12.47
N ARG A 101 -9.04 2.09 -12.46
CA ARG A 101 -8.47 0.82 -12.92
C ARG A 101 -7.08 0.59 -12.32
N GLY A 102 -6.64 -0.64 -12.37
CA GLY A 102 -5.28 -1.04 -11.98
C GLY A 102 -4.32 -1.12 -13.15
#